data_3c2254d7c18e9ee1eacf5772de4946d8
#
_entry.id   3c2254d7c18e9ee1eacf5772de4946d8
#
_cell.length_a   1.000
_cell.length_b   1.000
_cell.length_c   1.000
_cell.angle_alpha   90.00
_cell.angle_beta   90.00
_cell.angle_gamma   90.00
#
_symmetry.space_group_name_H-M   'P 1'
#
loop_
_entity.id
_entity.type
_entity.pdbx_description
1 polymer ?
#
loop_
_entity_poly.entity_id
_entity_poly.type
_entity_poly.pdbx_seq_one_letter_code
_entity_poly.pdbx_strand_id
1 'polypeptide(L)'
;MTDALSRLLETRDWLMADGATGTNLFNMGLQSGDAPELWNEAHPDRIRTLYKSAVDAGSDIFLTNSFGGNASRLKLHGAEKRAHELSRISAELGRDVADTAGRTVVVAGSVGPTGDIFEPLGPLTHSLAVEMFHEQAEGLKDGGADVLWLETISAPEEYRAAAEAFGLAGMPWCGTMSFDTAGRTMMGVTSADMVAMVEGLDNPPLAFGANCGTGASDLLRTVLGFVAQGSERPIIAKGNAGIPKYHEGHIHYDGTPALMADYAVMARDCGATIIGGCCGTMPEHLEQMREALETRPRGPRPTLDQITDTLGGFSSANDGTGDDADAPAPRRSSRRRRG
;
A
#
# COMPACT_ATOMS: atom_id res chain seq x y z
N MET A 1 6.77 4.92 -25.38
CA MET A 1 6.81 3.45 -25.21
C MET A 1 5.91 3.13 -24.02
N THR A 2 5.05 2.13 -24.12
CA THR A 2 4.18 1.71 -23.01
C THR A 2 5.06 1.13 -21.90
N ASP A 3 4.86 1.54 -20.65
CA ASP A 3 5.63 1.04 -19.50
C ASP A 3 5.34 -0.45 -19.21
N ALA A 4 6.17 -1.07 -18.34
CA ALA A 4 6.05 -2.50 -18.04
C ALA A 4 4.73 -2.87 -17.37
N LEU A 5 4.24 -2.02 -16.45
CA LEU A 5 2.98 -2.25 -15.73
C LEU A 5 1.78 -2.19 -16.68
N SER A 6 1.70 -1.16 -17.53
CA SER A 6 0.61 -1.03 -18.53
C SER A 6 0.52 -2.25 -19.44
N ARG A 7 1.66 -2.76 -19.93
CA ARG A 7 1.69 -4.00 -20.76
C ARG A 7 1.17 -5.22 -20.00
N LEU A 8 1.48 -5.36 -18.72
CA LEU A 8 0.96 -6.46 -17.91
C LEU A 8 -0.55 -6.32 -17.68
N LEU A 9 -1.04 -5.12 -17.40
CA LEU A 9 -2.47 -4.84 -17.21
C LEU A 9 -3.30 -5.07 -18.49
N GLU A 10 -2.72 -4.83 -19.68
CA GLU A 10 -3.38 -5.12 -20.96
C GLU A 10 -3.50 -6.63 -21.26
N THR A 11 -2.63 -7.45 -20.69
CA THR A 11 -2.51 -8.88 -21.07
C THR A 11 -2.97 -9.85 -20.00
N ARG A 12 -3.26 -9.38 -18.78
CA ARG A 12 -3.63 -10.22 -17.64
C ARG A 12 -4.85 -9.67 -16.92
N ASP A 13 -5.71 -10.58 -16.50
CA ASP A 13 -6.92 -10.26 -15.73
C ASP A 13 -6.62 -9.83 -14.29
N TRP A 14 -5.46 -10.19 -13.77
CA TRP A 14 -4.95 -9.81 -12.46
C TRP A 14 -3.42 -9.85 -12.42
N LEU A 15 -2.86 -9.07 -11.51
CA LEU A 15 -1.43 -9.06 -11.18
C LEU A 15 -1.26 -9.25 -9.67
N MET A 16 -0.19 -9.92 -9.27
CA MET A 16 0.15 -10.04 -7.87
C MET A 16 1.25 -9.05 -7.50
N ALA A 17 0.95 -8.16 -6.54
CA ALA A 17 1.93 -7.33 -5.87
C ALA A 17 2.55 -8.08 -4.68
N ASP A 18 3.61 -7.51 -4.11
CA ASP A 18 4.33 -8.05 -2.97
C ASP A 18 3.56 -7.98 -1.63
N GLY A 19 4.29 -8.34 -0.56
CA GLY A 19 3.83 -8.31 0.83
C GLY A 19 4.41 -7.15 1.64
N ALA A 20 4.72 -7.43 2.91
CA ALA A 20 5.21 -6.45 3.86
C ALA A 20 6.72 -6.18 3.69
N THR A 21 7.11 -4.92 3.51
CA THR A 21 8.52 -4.53 3.62
C THR A 21 8.98 -4.53 5.07
N GLY A 22 8.36 -3.74 5.93
CA GLY A 22 8.78 -3.56 7.32
C GLY A 22 8.80 -4.85 8.14
N THR A 23 7.73 -5.66 8.10
CA THR A 23 7.66 -6.94 8.83
C THR A 23 8.81 -7.87 8.44
N ASN A 24 9.08 -8.01 7.13
CA ASN A 24 10.14 -8.86 6.65
C ASN A 24 11.55 -8.33 7.05
N LEU A 25 11.77 -7.02 7.02
CA LEU A 25 13.02 -6.41 7.46
C LEU A 25 13.25 -6.58 8.98
N PHE A 26 12.20 -6.49 9.82
CA PHE A 26 12.30 -6.82 11.25
C PHE A 26 12.74 -8.27 11.46
N ASN A 27 12.19 -9.21 10.70
CA ASN A 27 12.61 -10.61 10.73
C ASN A 27 14.07 -10.80 10.26
N MET A 28 14.59 -9.90 9.43
CA MET A 28 15.99 -9.86 8.99
C MET A 28 16.90 -9.09 9.96
N GLY A 29 16.37 -8.56 11.07
CA GLY A 29 17.12 -7.92 12.15
C GLY A 29 17.11 -6.39 12.15
N LEU A 30 16.22 -5.72 11.39
CA LEU A 30 15.96 -4.30 11.55
C LEU A 30 15.45 -4.04 12.97
N GLN A 31 15.96 -3.01 13.63
CA GLN A 31 15.54 -2.67 14.98
C GLN A 31 14.43 -1.61 14.97
N SER A 32 13.62 -1.61 16.03
CA SER A 32 12.62 -0.55 16.20
C SER A 32 13.31 0.81 16.34
N GLY A 33 12.87 1.77 15.53
CA GLY A 33 13.47 3.10 15.47
C GLY A 33 14.55 3.30 14.41
N ASP A 34 15.01 2.24 13.75
CA ASP A 34 15.89 2.37 12.58
C ASP A 34 15.11 2.86 11.36
N ALA A 35 15.78 3.60 10.46
CA ALA A 35 15.27 3.92 9.14
C ALA A 35 15.55 2.75 8.18
N PRO A 36 14.51 2.06 7.67
CA PRO A 36 14.71 0.98 6.69
C PRO A 36 15.52 1.43 5.47
N GLU A 37 15.34 2.66 5.02
CA GLU A 37 15.98 3.24 3.84
C GLU A 37 17.50 3.27 3.94
N LEU A 38 18.06 3.41 5.14
CA LEU A 38 19.51 3.37 5.37
C LEU A 38 20.08 1.97 5.13
N TRP A 39 19.27 0.93 5.17
CA TRP A 39 19.69 -0.43 4.85
C TRP A 39 19.96 -0.65 3.37
N ASN A 40 19.47 0.23 2.50
CA ASN A 40 19.79 0.18 1.07
C ASN A 40 21.31 0.29 0.84
N GLU A 41 22.00 1.06 1.70
CA GLU A 41 23.45 1.20 1.69
C GLU A 41 24.14 0.25 2.69
N ALA A 42 23.64 0.20 3.94
CA ALA A 42 24.30 -0.55 5.02
C ALA A 42 24.15 -2.08 4.87
N HIS A 43 23.04 -2.55 4.29
CA HIS A 43 22.72 -3.97 4.17
C HIS A 43 22.10 -4.32 2.81
N PRO A 44 22.73 -3.97 1.67
CA PRO A 44 22.12 -4.11 0.33
C PRO A 44 21.71 -5.55 -0.01
N ASP A 45 22.44 -6.55 0.49
CA ASP A 45 22.13 -7.96 0.24
C ASP A 45 20.84 -8.41 0.96
N ARG A 46 20.51 -7.82 2.13
CA ARG A 46 19.24 -8.07 2.81
C ARG A 46 18.07 -7.46 2.02
N ILE A 47 18.28 -6.28 1.44
CA ILE A 47 17.27 -5.64 0.59
C ILE A 47 17.05 -6.44 -0.71
N ARG A 48 18.13 -6.92 -1.36
CA ARG A 48 17.98 -7.84 -2.51
C ARG A 48 17.25 -9.13 -2.12
N THR A 49 17.54 -9.67 -0.95
CA THR A 49 16.85 -10.86 -0.43
C THR A 49 15.36 -10.60 -0.22
N LEU A 50 14.98 -9.42 0.33
CA LEU A 50 13.60 -9.01 0.49
C LEU A 50 12.87 -9.02 -0.87
N TYR A 51 13.40 -8.33 -1.87
CA TYR A 51 12.79 -8.25 -3.20
C TYR A 51 12.73 -9.63 -3.88
N LYS A 52 13.84 -10.36 -3.82
CA LYS A 52 13.91 -11.70 -4.40
C LYS A 52 12.90 -12.65 -3.79
N SER A 53 12.66 -12.60 -2.50
CA SER A 53 11.69 -13.46 -1.83
C SER A 53 10.25 -13.22 -2.34
N ALA A 54 9.87 -11.98 -2.61
CA ALA A 54 8.59 -11.65 -3.22
C ALA A 54 8.49 -12.13 -4.67
N VAL A 55 9.58 -11.94 -5.46
CA VAL A 55 9.65 -12.41 -6.85
C VAL A 55 9.58 -13.93 -6.94
N ASP A 56 10.31 -14.64 -6.08
CA ASP A 56 10.32 -16.11 -6.02
C ASP A 56 8.94 -16.67 -5.60
N ALA A 57 8.25 -15.98 -4.69
CA ALA A 57 6.87 -16.30 -4.30
C ALA A 57 5.83 -15.99 -5.39
N GLY A 58 6.24 -15.43 -6.53
CA GLY A 58 5.40 -15.23 -7.70
C GLY A 58 4.86 -13.81 -7.89
N SER A 59 5.31 -12.80 -7.13
CA SER A 59 4.86 -11.41 -7.31
C SER A 59 5.27 -10.86 -8.67
N ASP A 60 4.33 -10.27 -9.38
CA ASP A 60 4.54 -9.58 -10.66
C ASP A 60 5.06 -8.15 -10.47
N ILE A 61 4.81 -7.59 -9.28
CA ILE A 61 5.18 -6.25 -8.85
C ILE A 61 5.76 -6.35 -7.45
N PHE A 62 6.87 -5.70 -7.17
CA PHE A 62 7.34 -5.48 -5.81
C PHE A 62 7.70 -4.01 -5.58
N LEU A 63 7.54 -3.57 -4.33
CA LEU A 63 7.82 -2.21 -3.91
C LEU A 63 9.25 -2.08 -3.39
N THR A 64 9.89 -0.97 -3.72
CA THR A 64 11.24 -0.67 -3.24
C THR A 64 11.26 -0.32 -1.76
N ASN A 65 12.40 -0.51 -1.09
CA ASN A 65 12.61 -0.11 0.31
C ASN A 65 12.87 1.40 0.42
N SER A 66 11.86 2.19 0.12
CA SER A 66 11.90 3.65 0.05
C SER A 66 10.63 4.35 0.57
N PHE A 67 9.79 3.63 1.32
CA PHE A 67 8.53 4.13 1.86
C PHE A 67 8.72 5.45 2.64
N GLY A 68 9.68 5.53 3.55
CA GLY A 68 10.04 6.71 4.30
C GLY A 68 11.16 7.54 3.64
N GLY A 69 11.36 7.42 2.33
CA GLY A 69 12.47 8.02 1.59
C GLY A 69 12.35 9.51 1.30
N ASN A 70 11.27 10.19 1.71
CA ASN A 70 11.15 11.64 1.59
C ASN A 70 11.93 12.39 2.68
N ALA A 71 12.27 13.66 2.42
CA ALA A 71 13.11 14.48 3.30
C ALA A 71 12.52 14.62 4.72
N SER A 72 11.19 14.72 4.86
CA SER A 72 10.55 14.86 6.17
C SER A 72 10.71 13.63 7.05
N ARG A 73 10.55 12.42 6.50
CA ARG A 73 10.75 11.17 7.21
C ARG A 73 12.22 10.92 7.53
N LEU A 74 13.11 11.14 6.57
CA LEU A 74 14.55 10.96 6.73
C LEU A 74 15.17 11.94 7.73
N LYS A 75 14.56 13.11 7.94
CA LYS A 75 14.98 14.09 8.95
C LYS A 75 14.99 13.50 10.36
N LEU A 76 14.11 12.55 10.67
CA LEU A 76 14.08 11.86 11.95
C LEU A 76 15.38 11.09 12.25
N HIS A 77 16.17 10.84 11.21
CA HIS A 77 17.43 10.08 11.26
C HIS A 77 18.65 10.91 10.79
N GLY A 78 18.48 12.23 10.60
CA GLY A 78 19.54 13.13 10.13
C GLY A 78 19.96 12.89 8.67
N ALA A 79 19.08 12.29 7.88
CA ALA A 79 19.34 11.90 6.48
C ALA A 79 18.45 12.66 5.47
N GLU A 80 17.84 13.80 5.87
CA GLU A 80 16.91 14.57 5.05
C GLU A 80 17.44 15.03 3.69
N LYS A 81 18.76 15.17 3.57
CA LYS A 81 19.43 15.58 2.32
C LYS A 81 19.79 14.40 1.41
N ARG A 82 19.38 13.19 1.77
CA ARG A 82 19.72 11.96 1.06
C ARG A 82 18.50 11.30 0.41
N ALA A 83 17.37 12.04 0.31
CA ALA A 83 16.13 11.50 -0.21
C ALA A 83 16.29 10.92 -1.64
N HIS A 84 16.87 11.70 -2.54
CA HIS A 84 17.19 11.26 -3.90
C HIS A 84 18.15 10.06 -3.91
N GLU A 85 19.27 10.15 -3.18
CA GLU A 85 20.32 9.13 -3.15
C GLU A 85 19.79 7.78 -2.66
N LEU A 86 19.11 7.74 -1.49
CA LEU A 86 18.61 6.51 -0.88
C LEU A 86 17.48 5.88 -1.72
N SER A 87 16.64 6.71 -2.33
CA SER A 87 15.60 6.27 -3.25
C SER A 87 16.21 5.66 -4.52
N ARG A 88 17.22 6.29 -5.10
CA ARG A 88 17.94 5.76 -6.26
C ARG A 88 18.57 4.39 -5.95
N ILE A 89 19.30 4.27 -4.84
CA ILE A 89 19.91 3.00 -4.45
C ILE A 89 18.84 1.90 -4.27
N SER A 90 17.70 2.21 -3.65
CA SER A 90 16.63 1.22 -3.46
C SER A 90 16.08 0.68 -4.78
N ALA A 91 15.91 1.55 -5.78
CA ALA A 91 15.44 1.17 -7.10
C ALA A 91 16.51 0.40 -7.91
N GLU A 92 17.80 0.79 -7.81
CA GLU A 92 18.91 0.04 -8.40
C GLU A 92 18.97 -1.41 -7.89
N LEU A 93 18.87 -1.60 -6.55
CA LEU A 93 18.80 -2.93 -5.95
C LEU A 93 17.58 -3.73 -6.45
N GLY A 94 16.45 -3.03 -6.66
CA GLY A 94 15.26 -3.62 -7.24
C GLY A 94 15.47 -4.04 -8.69
N ARG A 95 16.12 -3.20 -9.49
CA ARG A 95 16.42 -3.49 -10.91
C ARG A 95 17.32 -4.72 -11.03
N ASP A 96 18.36 -4.82 -10.18
CA ASP A 96 19.24 -6.00 -10.13
C ASP A 96 18.44 -7.30 -9.96
N VAL A 97 17.41 -7.30 -9.11
CA VAL A 97 16.57 -8.48 -8.86
C VAL A 97 15.61 -8.73 -10.02
N ALA A 98 14.92 -7.70 -10.50
CA ALA A 98 13.93 -7.83 -11.56
C ALA A 98 14.55 -8.30 -12.88
N ASP A 99 15.74 -7.82 -13.23
CA ASP A 99 16.44 -8.18 -14.48
C ASP A 99 16.91 -9.64 -14.49
N THR A 100 17.08 -10.25 -13.31
CA THR A 100 17.46 -11.66 -13.17
C THR A 100 16.28 -12.63 -12.98
N ALA A 101 15.05 -12.13 -12.94
CA ALA A 101 13.86 -12.93 -12.60
C ALA A 101 13.43 -13.95 -13.69
N GLY A 102 13.96 -13.86 -14.91
CA GLY A 102 13.57 -14.72 -16.04
C GLY A 102 12.16 -14.48 -16.60
N ARG A 103 11.44 -13.48 -16.06
CA ARG A 103 10.11 -13.02 -16.47
C ARG A 103 9.99 -11.52 -16.25
N THR A 104 8.99 -10.89 -16.84
CA THR A 104 8.72 -9.47 -16.55
C THR A 104 8.26 -9.31 -15.10
N VAL A 105 8.99 -8.51 -14.34
CA VAL A 105 8.67 -8.08 -12.97
C VAL A 105 8.79 -6.57 -12.92
N VAL A 106 7.80 -5.91 -12.34
CA VAL A 106 7.74 -4.45 -12.21
C VAL A 106 8.41 -4.01 -10.92
N VAL A 107 9.36 -3.11 -11.04
CA VAL A 107 9.96 -2.39 -9.90
C VAL A 107 9.11 -1.15 -9.62
N ALA A 108 8.34 -1.19 -8.54
CA ALA A 108 7.49 -0.10 -8.12
C ALA A 108 8.19 0.74 -7.03
N GLY A 109 8.52 1.99 -7.35
CA GLY A 109 9.17 2.92 -6.43
C GLY A 109 8.21 3.34 -5.31
N SER A 110 8.36 2.79 -4.10
CA SER A 110 7.49 3.08 -2.96
C SER A 110 7.69 4.49 -2.45
N VAL A 111 6.59 5.22 -2.28
CA VAL A 111 6.51 6.57 -1.73
C VAL A 111 5.42 6.60 -0.66
N GLY A 112 5.80 6.74 0.59
CA GLY A 112 4.87 6.85 1.71
C GLY A 112 4.59 8.31 2.09
N PRO A 113 3.72 8.52 3.11
CA PRO A 113 3.36 9.86 3.58
C PRO A 113 4.55 10.60 4.19
N THR A 114 4.52 11.93 4.12
CA THR A 114 5.53 12.80 4.76
C THR A 114 5.47 12.68 6.28
N GLY A 115 4.31 12.40 6.84
CA GLY A 115 4.05 12.42 8.28
C GLY A 115 3.84 13.82 8.85
N ASP A 116 3.92 14.84 8.04
CA ASP A 116 3.64 16.23 8.42
C ASP A 116 2.18 16.60 8.17
N ILE A 117 1.70 17.59 8.90
CA ILE A 117 0.34 18.09 8.79
C ILE A 117 0.32 19.31 7.86
N PHE A 118 -0.60 19.30 6.89
CA PHE A 118 -0.78 20.41 5.94
C PHE A 118 -1.35 21.67 6.59
N GLU A 119 -1.03 22.80 5.99
CA GLU A 119 -1.69 24.08 6.31
C GLU A 119 -3.23 23.97 6.17
N PRO A 120 -4.00 24.69 6.98
CA PRO A 120 -3.57 25.67 8.01
C PRO A 120 -3.29 25.03 9.38
N LEU A 121 -3.44 23.71 9.55
CA LEU A 121 -3.29 23.03 10.84
C LEU A 121 -1.83 22.73 11.19
N GLY A 122 -0.99 22.52 10.19
CA GLY A 122 0.43 22.25 10.32
C GLY A 122 1.28 23.16 9.42
N PRO A 123 2.59 22.94 9.37
CA PRO A 123 3.52 23.78 8.63
C PRO A 123 3.71 23.35 7.16
N LEU A 124 3.17 22.21 6.72
CA LEU A 124 3.43 21.67 5.40
C LEU A 124 2.58 22.40 4.35
N THR A 125 3.23 23.13 3.45
CA THR A 125 2.56 23.74 2.30
C THR A 125 2.46 22.74 1.16
N HIS A 126 1.50 22.93 0.25
CA HIS A 126 1.38 22.11 -0.96
C HIS A 126 2.68 22.11 -1.78
N SER A 127 3.27 23.30 -2.02
CA SER A 127 4.51 23.41 -2.80
C SER A 127 5.69 22.66 -2.17
N LEU A 128 5.82 22.72 -0.84
CA LEU A 128 6.87 21.97 -0.14
C LEU A 128 6.66 20.45 -0.22
N ALA A 129 5.41 19.99 -0.13
CA ALA A 129 5.09 18.59 -0.32
C ALA A 129 5.43 18.12 -1.74
N VAL A 130 5.06 18.88 -2.76
CA VAL A 130 5.42 18.61 -4.17
C VAL A 130 6.94 18.52 -4.33
N GLU A 131 7.71 19.47 -3.77
CA GLU A 131 9.17 19.46 -3.83
C GLU A 131 9.76 18.19 -3.22
N MET A 132 9.31 17.79 -2.02
CA MET A 132 9.78 16.57 -1.35
C MET A 132 9.45 15.29 -2.12
N PHE A 133 8.23 15.17 -2.63
CA PHE A 133 7.84 14.01 -3.43
C PHE A 133 8.55 13.97 -4.79
N HIS A 134 8.81 15.13 -5.39
CA HIS A 134 9.54 15.22 -6.64
C HIS A 134 11.00 14.78 -6.48
N GLU A 135 11.70 15.21 -5.42
CA GLU A 135 13.06 14.78 -5.12
C GLU A 135 13.14 13.25 -4.98
N GLN A 136 12.21 12.66 -4.23
CA GLN A 136 12.13 11.20 -4.07
C GLN A 136 11.82 10.49 -5.40
N ALA A 137 10.88 11.03 -6.19
CA ALA A 137 10.49 10.48 -7.48
C ALA A 137 11.65 10.46 -8.49
N GLU A 138 12.41 11.55 -8.57
CA GLU A 138 13.61 11.63 -9.44
C GLU A 138 14.66 10.59 -9.02
N GLY A 139 14.88 10.39 -7.71
CA GLY A 139 15.77 9.34 -7.23
C GLY A 139 15.32 7.94 -7.65
N LEU A 140 14.04 7.62 -7.48
CA LEU A 140 13.47 6.33 -7.90
C LEU A 140 13.58 6.11 -9.42
N LYS A 141 13.32 7.15 -10.21
CA LYS A 141 13.47 7.15 -11.67
C LYS A 141 14.91 6.90 -12.09
N ASP A 142 15.86 7.63 -11.51
CA ASP A 142 17.29 7.49 -11.79
C ASP A 142 17.82 6.10 -11.43
N GLY A 143 17.24 5.47 -10.41
CA GLY A 143 17.53 4.09 -10.01
C GLY A 143 16.87 3.02 -10.87
N GLY A 144 16.00 3.40 -11.82
CA GLY A 144 15.39 2.48 -12.77
C GLY A 144 14.08 1.85 -12.31
N ALA A 145 13.30 2.52 -11.44
CA ALA A 145 11.93 2.12 -11.16
C ALA A 145 11.07 2.21 -12.43
N ASP A 146 10.19 1.23 -12.65
CA ASP A 146 9.27 1.20 -13.79
C ASP A 146 8.06 2.11 -13.57
N VAL A 147 7.61 2.24 -12.31
CA VAL A 147 6.42 2.98 -11.89
C VAL A 147 6.64 3.53 -10.48
N LEU A 148 6.08 4.68 -10.15
CA LEU A 148 6.01 5.18 -8.79
C LEU A 148 4.78 4.59 -8.08
N TRP A 149 4.89 4.35 -6.78
CA TRP A 149 3.82 3.77 -6.00
C TRP A 149 3.60 4.54 -4.70
N LEU A 150 2.63 5.43 -4.75
CA LEU A 150 2.17 6.16 -3.56
C LEU A 150 1.35 5.22 -2.69
N GLU A 151 1.71 5.07 -1.41
CA GLU A 151 1.00 4.13 -0.53
C GLU A 151 0.72 4.67 0.87
N THR A 152 -0.35 4.14 1.49
CA THR A 152 -0.71 4.41 2.90
C THR A 152 -1.03 5.88 3.17
N ILE A 153 -1.51 6.60 2.18
CA ILE A 153 -1.90 8.00 2.31
C ILE A 153 -3.25 8.08 3.02
N SER A 154 -3.42 9.10 3.86
CA SER A 154 -4.68 9.38 4.56
C SER A 154 -5.31 10.71 4.12
N ALA A 155 -4.49 11.69 3.71
CA ALA A 155 -4.91 13.05 3.38
C ALA A 155 -5.04 13.26 1.87
N PRO A 156 -6.16 13.83 1.38
CA PRO A 156 -6.33 14.09 -0.04
C PRO A 156 -5.36 15.16 -0.57
N GLU A 157 -4.93 16.12 0.28
CA GLU A 157 -3.94 17.13 -0.06
C GLU A 157 -2.60 16.50 -0.39
N GLU A 158 -2.19 15.51 0.41
CA GLU A 158 -0.93 14.78 0.22
C GLU A 158 -0.95 13.93 -1.05
N TYR A 159 -2.09 13.29 -1.33
CA TYR A 159 -2.28 12.52 -2.56
C TYR A 159 -2.18 13.40 -3.81
N ARG A 160 -2.78 14.62 -3.78
CA ARG A 160 -2.70 15.57 -4.89
C ARG A 160 -1.29 16.12 -5.09
N ALA A 161 -0.58 16.44 -4.00
CA ALA A 161 0.80 16.92 -4.08
C ALA A 161 1.73 15.85 -4.69
N ALA A 162 1.56 14.58 -4.32
CA ALA A 162 2.30 13.48 -4.93
C ALA A 162 1.97 13.30 -6.41
N ALA A 163 0.68 13.38 -6.80
CA ALA A 163 0.25 13.30 -8.21
C ALA A 163 0.90 14.38 -9.08
N GLU A 164 0.96 15.62 -8.57
CA GLU A 164 1.65 16.72 -9.25
C GLU A 164 3.15 16.46 -9.37
N ALA A 165 3.81 16.05 -8.28
CA ALA A 165 5.24 15.74 -8.26
C ALA A 165 5.62 14.64 -9.25
N PHE A 166 4.80 13.58 -9.35
CA PHE A 166 5.02 12.47 -10.28
C PHE A 166 4.80 12.87 -11.74
N GLY A 167 3.86 13.80 -11.98
CA GLY A 167 3.69 14.44 -13.28
C GLY A 167 4.92 15.25 -13.69
N LEU A 168 5.51 16.01 -12.77
CA LEU A 168 6.75 16.76 -13.00
C LEU A 168 7.94 15.81 -13.28
N ALA A 169 8.03 14.70 -12.60
CA ALA A 169 9.05 13.66 -12.85
C ALA A 169 8.81 12.92 -14.19
N GLY A 170 7.61 13.02 -14.76
CA GLY A 170 7.25 12.36 -16.01
C GLY A 170 7.19 10.83 -15.89
N MET A 171 6.85 10.33 -14.70
CA MET A 171 6.76 8.90 -14.39
C MET A 171 5.31 8.43 -14.32
N PRO A 172 4.98 7.22 -14.86
CA PRO A 172 3.72 6.57 -14.55
C PRO A 172 3.66 6.23 -13.06
N TRP A 173 2.45 6.17 -12.50
CA TRP A 173 2.30 5.90 -11.07
C TRP A 173 1.01 5.18 -10.70
N CYS A 174 1.01 4.58 -9.52
CA CYS A 174 -0.13 3.99 -8.84
C CYS A 174 -0.30 4.67 -7.47
N GLY A 175 -1.52 4.66 -6.92
CA GLY A 175 -1.74 5.28 -5.62
C GLY A 175 -2.77 4.58 -4.75
N THR A 176 -2.45 4.37 -3.47
CA THR A 176 -3.34 3.77 -2.48
C THR A 176 -3.48 4.63 -1.24
N MET A 177 -4.67 4.57 -0.64
CA MET A 177 -4.96 5.15 0.67
C MET A 177 -5.23 4.07 1.71
N SER A 178 -5.06 4.41 2.99
CA SER A 178 -5.39 3.53 4.12
C SER A 178 -6.75 3.91 4.71
N PHE A 179 -7.69 2.96 4.68
CA PHE A 179 -9.06 3.12 5.19
C PHE A 179 -9.19 2.39 6.53
N ASP A 180 -8.70 3.02 7.59
CA ASP A 180 -8.54 2.45 8.93
C ASP A 180 -9.55 2.97 9.96
N THR A 181 -10.43 3.90 9.55
CA THR A 181 -11.39 4.55 10.44
C THR A 181 -12.82 4.34 9.93
N ALA A 182 -13.44 3.22 10.30
CA ALA A 182 -14.84 2.92 9.98
C ALA A 182 -15.20 3.11 8.48
N GLY A 183 -14.36 2.57 7.59
CA GLY A 183 -14.55 2.67 6.14
C GLY A 183 -14.08 3.98 5.51
N ARG A 184 -13.39 4.82 6.29
CA ARG A 184 -12.78 6.09 5.85
C ARG A 184 -11.29 6.11 6.17
N THR A 185 -10.55 6.97 5.49
CA THR A 185 -9.18 7.31 5.94
C THR A 185 -9.24 8.09 7.27
N MET A 186 -8.11 8.24 7.97
CA MET A 186 -8.02 9.09 9.17
C MET A 186 -8.47 10.54 8.92
N MET A 187 -8.35 11.02 7.69
CA MET A 187 -8.79 12.37 7.28
C MET A 187 -10.23 12.41 6.74
N GLY A 188 -10.99 11.30 6.90
CA GLY A 188 -12.40 11.23 6.58
C GLY A 188 -12.76 10.91 5.13
N VAL A 189 -11.79 10.64 4.27
CA VAL A 189 -12.01 10.31 2.84
C VAL A 189 -12.73 8.96 2.74
N THR A 190 -13.85 8.94 2.04
CA THR A 190 -14.60 7.71 1.70
C THR A 190 -14.07 7.09 0.41
N SER A 191 -14.50 5.87 0.09
CA SER A 191 -14.22 5.24 -1.20
C SER A 191 -14.77 6.07 -2.38
N ALA A 192 -15.95 6.69 -2.23
CA ALA A 192 -16.53 7.57 -3.24
C ALA A 192 -15.69 8.86 -3.44
N ASP A 193 -15.25 9.48 -2.34
CA ASP A 193 -14.41 10.68 -2.40
C ASP A 193 -13.07 10.39 -3.09
N MET A 194 -12.47 9.22 -2.81
CA MET A 194 -11.23 8.82 -3.46
C MET A 194 -11.40 8.64 -4.96
N VAL A 195 -12.46 7.96 -5.41
CA VAL A 195 -12.72 7.80 -6.85
C VAL A 195 -12.92 9.16 -7.51
N ALA A 196 -13.76 10.02 -6.93
CA ALA A 196 -13.99 11.37 -7.46
C ALA A 196 -12.68 12.20 -7.53
N MET A 197 -11.84 12.08 -6.51
CA MET A 197 -10.53 12.74 -6.48
C MET A 197 -9.62 12.22 -7.60
N VAL A 198 -9.49 10.90 -7.74
CA VAL A 198 -8.61 10.26 -8.73
C VAL A 198 -9.01 10.61 -10.15
N GLU A 199 -10.32 10.59 -10.46
CA GLU A 199 -10.84 10.95 -11.80
C GLU A 199 -10.70 12.44 -12.10
N GLY A 200 -10.59 13.28 -11.09
CA GLY A 200 -10.41 14.75 -11.22
C GLY A 200 -8.94 15.20 -11.26
N LEU A 201 -7.96 14.31 -11.19
CA LEU A 201 -6.54 14.68 -11.26
C LEU A 201 -6.10 14.98 -12.70
N ASP A 202 -5.27 16.01 -12.89
CA ASP A 202 -4.63 16.32 -14.17
C ASP A 202 -3.63 15.21 -14.59
N ASN A 203 -2.98 14.59 -13.60
CA ASN A 203 -2.09 13.44 -13.78
C ASN A 203 -2.63 12.23 -13.00
N PRO A 204 -3.66 11.52 -13.52
CA PRO A 204 -4.27 10.42 -12.80
C PRO A 204 -3.39 9.16 -12.79
N PRO A 205 -3.46 8.32 -11.74
CA PRO A 205 -2.69 7.08 -11.64
C PRO A 205 -3.13 6.03 -12.68
N LEU A 206 -2.22 5.11 -13.02
CA LEU A 206 -2.54 3.92 -13.81
C LEU A 206 -3.51 2.99 -13.09
N ALA A 207 -3.34 2.87 -11.77
CA ALA A 207 -4.18 2.09 -10.88
C ALA A 207 -4.30 2.80 -9.53
N PHE A 208 -5.43 2.65 -8.86
CA PHE A 208 -5.65 3.21 -7.53
C PHE A 208 -6.31 2.19 -6.61
N GLY A 209 -6.31 2.43 -5.31
CA GLY A 209 -6.99 1.52 -4.40
C GLY A 209 -6.67 1.73 -2.93
N ALA A 210 -6.66 0.63 -2.19
CA ALA A 210 -6.42 0.65 -0.75
C ALA A 210 -5.31 -0.32 -0.33
N ASN A 211 -4.57 0.07 0.71
CA ASN A 211 -3.62 -0.80 1.36
C ASN A 211 -3.66 -0.62 2.88
N CYS A 212 -3.09 -1.57 3.60
CA CYS A 212 -3.04 -1.56 5.06
C CYS A 212 -4.43 -1.57 5.72
N GLY A 213 -4.76 -0.60 6.57
CA GLY A 213 -6.04 -0.51 7.26
C GLY A 213 -6.19 -1.52 8.40
N THR A 214 -7.41 -1.89 8.72
CA THR A 214 -7.77 -2.72 9.88
C THR A 214 -7.76 -4.22 9.62
N GLY A 215 -7.76 -4.66 8.36
CA GLY A 215 -7.72 -6.08 7.99
C GLY A 215 -8.30 -6.38 6.62
N ALA A 216 -8.25 -7.66 6.24
CA ALA A 216 -8.64 -8.13 4.91
C ALA A 216 -10.13 -7.86 4.60
N SER A 217 -11.03 -8.11 5.54
CA SER A 217 -12.48 -7.91 5.35
C SER A 217 -12.83 -6.46 5.09
N ASP A 218 -12.33 -5.53 5.92
CA ASP A 218 -12.58 -4.10 5.76
C ASP A 218 -11.99 -3.57 4.44
N LEU A 219 -10.82 -4.06 4.04
CA LEU A 219 -10.23 -3.71 2.76
C LEU A 219 -11.13 -4.14 1.58
N LEU A 220 -11.67 -5.36 1.59
CA LEU A 220 -12.56 -5.81 0.53
C LEU A 220 -13.87 -5.03 0.49
N ARG A 221 -14.41 -4.63 1.65
CA ARG A 221 -15.55 -3.72 1.71
C ARG A 221 -15.24 -2.38 1.03
N THR A 222 -14.04 -1.83 1.26
CA THR A 222 -13.56 -0.61 0.60
C THR A 222 -13.42 -0.81 -0.92
N VAL A 223 -12.88 -1.96 -1.37
CA VAL A 223 -12.79 -2.31 -2.80
C VAL A 223 -14.18 -2.35 -3.44
N LEU A 224 -15.16 -2.97 -2.78
CA LEU A 224 -16.56 -2.96 -3.25
C LEU A 224 -17.11 -1.53 -3.36
N GLY A 225 -16.73 -0.65 -2.44
CA GLY A 225 -17.06 0.78 -2.49
C GLY A 225 -16.49 1.48 -3.73
N PHE A 226 -15.24 1.20 -4.11
CA PHE A 226 -14.64 1.74 -5.35
C PHE A 226 -15.36 1.23 -6.60
N VAL A 227 -15.62 -0.07 -6.66
CA VAL A 227 -16.31 -0.70 -7.79
C VAL A 227 -17.73 -0.15 -7.96
N ALA A 228 -18.42 0.16 -6.87
CA ALA A 228 -19.76 0.75 -6.89
C ALA A 228 -19.80 2.14 -7.53
N GLN A 229 -18.67 2.87 -7.56
CA GLN A 229 -18.56 4.18 -8.21
C GLN A 229 -18.37 4.09 -9.73
N GLY A 230 -18.12 2.89 -10.29
CA GLY A 230 -18.04 2.68 -11.74
C GLY A 230 -16.76 3.17 -12.42
N SER A 231 -15.68 3.39 -11.68
CA SER A 231 -14.38 3.69 -12.30
C SER A 231 -13.90 2.51 -13.15
N GLU A 232 -13.38 2.81 -14.33
CA GLU A 232 -12.78 1.83 -15.25
C GLU A 232 -11.30 1.56 -14.97
N ARG A 233 -10.69 2.32 -14.02
CA ARG A 233 -9.27 2.15 -13.68
C ARG A 233 -9.06 0.86 -12.90
N PRO A 234 -7.92 0.18 -13.12
CA PRO A 234 -7.50 -0.97 -12.31
C PRO A 234 -7.49 -0.63 -10.81
N ILE A 235 -8.09 -1.52 -10.00
CA ILE A 235 -8.19 -1.35 -8.55
C ILE A 235 -7.12 -2.17 -7.86
N ILE A 236 -6.44 -1.55 -6.89
CA ILE A 236 -5.40 -2.15 -6.05
C ILE A 236 -6.02 -2.57 -4.71
N ALA A 237 -5.72 -3.81 -4.28
CA ALA A 237 -6.03 -4.33 -2.97
C ALA A 237 -4.77 -4.95 -2.33
N LYS A 238 -4.17 -4.28 -1.32
CA LYS A 238 -3.03 -4.80 -0.54
C LYS A 238 -3.41 -4.89 0.93
N GLY A 239 -3.98 -6.03 1.34
CA GLY A 239 -4.49 -6.27 2.69
C GLY A 239 -3.41 -6.69 3.69
N ASN A 240 -3.64 -6.37 4.98
CA ASN A 240 -2.83 -6.91 6.06
C ASN A 240 -3.12 -8.40 6.25
N ALA A 241 -2.10 -9.17 6.67
CA ALA A 241 -2.25 -10.57 7.03
C ALA A 241 -2.97 -10.71 8.41
N GLY A 242 -4.26 -10.44 8.43
CA GLY A 242 -5.08 -10.40 9.64
C GLY A 242 -5.09 -9.02 10.32
N ILE A 243 -5.69 -8.99 11.52
CA ILE A 243 -5.79 -7.77 12.34
C ILE A 243 -4.54 -7.63 13.20
N PRO A 244 -3.89 -6.45 13.25
CA PRO A 244 -2.73 -6.25 14.10
C PRO A 244 -3.09 -6.41 15.58
N LYS A 245 -2.36 -7.28 16.28
CA LYS A 245 -2.48 -7.52 17.73
C LYS A 245 -1.18 -7.16 18.41
N TYR A 246 -1.27 -6.37 19.49
CA TYR A 246 -0.11 -6.02 20.30
C TYR A 246 0.07 -7.06 21.41
N HIS A 247 1.19 -7.77 21.41
CA HIS A 247 1.54 -8.76 22.40
C HIS A 247 3.04 -8.69 22.72
N GLU A 248 3.40 -8.65 23.99
CA GLU A 248 4.79 -8.64 24.49
C GLU A 248 5.73 -7.59 23.84
N GLY A 249 5.20 -6.38 23.56
CA GLY A 249 6.00 -5.31 22.98
C GLY A 249 6.09 -5.33 21.45
N HIS A 250 5.48 -6.30 20.78
CA HIS A 250 5.51 -6.46 19.34
C HIS A 250 4.10 -6.51 18.73
N ILE A 251 3.99 -6.09 17.48
CA ILE A 251 2.77 -6.24 16.68
C ILE A 251 2.83 -7.59 16.00
N HIS A 252 1.83 -8.42 16.25
CA HIS A 252 1.62 -9.71 15.62
C HIS A 252 0.43 -9.63 14.67
N TYR A 253 0.55 -10.34 13.54
CA TYR A 253 -0.52 -10.54 12.58
C TYR A 253 -0.90 -12.01 12.58
N ASP A 254 -2.19 -12.32 12.70
CA ASP A 254 -2.68 -13.69 12.85
C ASP A 254 -3.27 -14.29 11.57
N GLY A 255 -3.15 -13.56 10.46
CA GLY A 255 -3.54 -14.05 9.14
C GLY A 255 -2.64 -15.21 8.70
N THR A 256 -3.24 -16.37 8.48
CA THR A 256 -2.51 -17.52 7.96
C THR A 256 -2.32 -17.45 6.44
N PRO A 257 -1.36 -18.17 5.84
CA PRO A 257 -1.24 -18.30 4.39
C PRO A 257 -2.55 -18.71 3.70
N ALA A 258 -3.31 -19.64 4.31
CA ALA A 258 -4.61 -20.06 3.79
C ALA A 258 -5.65 -18.94 3.79
N LEU A 259 -5.71 -18.12 4.86
CA LEU A 259 -6.59 -16.96 4.92
C LEU A 259 -6.23 -15.94 3.85
N MET A 260 -4.93 -15.69 3.63
CA MET A 260 -4.49 -14.76 2.59
C MET A 260 -4.73 -15.29 1.18
N ALA A 261 -4.71 -16.60 0.97
CA ALA A 261 -5.14 -17.24 -0.28
C ALA A 261 -6.63 -17.00 -0.55
N ASP A 262 -7.49 -17.16 0.45
CA ASP A 262 -8.92 -16.85 0.34
C ASP A 262 -9.16 -15.35 0.09
N TYR A 263 -8.45 -14.49 0.83
CA TYR A 263 -8.46 -13.04 0.60
C TYR A 263 -8.11 -12.68 -0.84
N ALA A 264 -7.04 -13.25 -1.41
CA ALA A 264 -6.59 -12.93 -2.75
C ALA A 264 -7.65 -13.26 -3.82
N VAL A 265 -8.27 -14.44 -3.71
CA VAL A 265 -9.35 -14.86 -4.61
C VAL A 265 -10.56 -13.93 -4.46
N MET A 266 -10.98 -13.65 -3.23
CA MET A 266 -12.10 -12.74 -2.97
C MET A 266 -11.81 -11.31 -3.44
N ALA A 267 -10.58 -10.81 -3.31
CA ALA A 267 -10.17 -9.50 -3.83
C ALA A 267 -10.34 -9.43 -5.35
N ARG A 268 -9.86 -10.45 -6.08
CA ARG A 268 -10.08 -10.58 -7.52
C ARG A 268 -11.57 -10.60 -7.88
N ASP A 269 -12.35 -11.38 -7.14
CA ASP A 269 -13.77 -11.55 -7.40
C ASP A 269 -14.59 -10.31 -6.99
N CYS A 270 -14.13 -9.51 -6.04
CA CYS A 270 -14.65 -8.16 -5.75
C CYS A 270 -14.40 -7.17 -6.90
N GLY A 271 -13.36 -7.39 -7.71
CA GLY A 271 -13.02 -6.52 -8.84
C GLY A 271 -11.63 -5.88 -8.75
N ALA A 272 -10.79 -6.28 -7.79
CA ALA A 272 -9.40 -5.85 -7.76
C ALA A 272 -8.62 -6.47 -8.93
N THR A 273 -7.76 -5.66 -9.54
CA THR A 273 -6.86 -6.08 -10.64
C THR A 273 -5.44 -6.30 -10.14
N ILE A 274 -4.97 -5.48 -9.19
CA ILE A 274 -3.65 -5.67 -8.56
C ILE A 274 -3.90 -6.09 -7.12
N ILE A 275 -3.42 -7.28 -6.76
CA ILE A 275 -3.71 -7.93 -5.49
C ILE A 275 -2.39 -8.25 -4.79
N GLY A 276 -2.26 -7.86 -3.55
CA GLY A 276 -1.05 -8.09 -2.76
C GLY A 276 -1.33 -8.10 -1.27
N GLY A 277 -0.26 -8.22 -0.51
CA GLY A 277 -0.31 -8.09 0.93
C GLY A 277 0.28 -6.75 1.42
N CYS A 278 -0.02 -6.41 2.66
CA CYS A 278 0.61 -5.32 3.39
C CYS A 278 1.19 -5.88 4.70
N CYS A 279 1.06 -5.20 5.81
CA CYS A 279 1.65 -5.61 7.08
C CYS A 279 1.36 -7.08 7.44
N GLY A 280 2.37 -7.78 7.96
CA GLY A 280 2.29 -9.20 8.33
C GLY A 280 2.38 -10.18 7.17
N THR A 281 2.33 -9.74 5.91
CA THR A 281 2.39 -10.64 4.76
C THR A 281 3.83 -11.04 4.45
N MET A 282 4.13 -12.31 4.56
CA MET A 282 5.43 -12.92 4.36
C MET A 282 5.46 -13.73 3.04
N PRO A 283 6.62 -14.21 2.56
CA PRO A 283 6.73 -14.96 1.31
C PRO A 283 5.78 -16.17 1.22
N GLU A 284 5.60 -16.94 2.28
CA GLU A 284 4.69 -18.09 2.33
C GLU A 284 3.22 -17.70 2.13
N HIS A 285 2.81 -16.49 2.53
CA HIS A 285 1.48 -15.97 2.24
C HIS A 285 1.35 -15.68 0.74
N LEU A 286 2.36 -15.04 0.14
CA LEU A 286 2.37 -14.73 -1.29
C LEU A 286 2.34 -15.99 -2.16
N GLU A 287 3.10 -17.03 -1.80
CA GLU A 287 3.07 -18.33 -2.48
C GLU A 287 1.65 -18.92 -2.52
N GLN A 288 0.96 -18.92 -1.38
CA GLN A 288 -0.41 -19.43 -1.29
C GLN A 288 -1.43 -18.54 -2.01
N MET A 289 -1.25 -17.22 -1.97
CA MET A 289 -2.05 -16.26 -2.74
C MET A 289 -1.88 -16.53 -4.24
N ARG A 290 -0.64 -16.69 -4.71
CA ARG A 290 -0.32 -16.98 -6.12
C ARG A 290 -0.96 -18.27 -6.59
N GLU A 291 -0.76 -19.37 -5.85
CA GLU A 291 -1.35 -20.66 -6.14
C GLU A 291 -2.89 -20.58 -6.22
N ALA A 292 -3.51 -19.90 -5.26
CA ALA A 292 -4.97 -19.75 -5.25
C ALA A 292 -5.49 -18.92 -6.42
N LEU A 293 -4.83 -17.84 -6.79
CA LEU A 293 -5.21 -17.00 -7.94
C LEU A 293 -5.07 -17.75 -9.27
N GLU A 294 -4.08 -18.64 -9.40
CA GLU A 294 -3.86 -19.43 -10.61
C GLU A 294 -4.80 -20.63 -10.73
N THR A 295 -5.12 -21.28 -9.61
CA THR A 295 -5.83 -22.56 -9.62
C THR A 295 -7.32 -22.43 -9.40
N ARG A 296 -7.79 -21.38 -8.69
CA ARG A 296 -9.20 -21.18 -8.40
C ARG A 296 -9.85 -20.29 -9.47
N PRO A 297 -10.89 -20.77 -10.15
CA PRO A 297 -11.58 -19.98 -11.19
C PRO A 297 -12.19 -18.71 -10.60
N ARG A 298 -12.38 -17.68 -11.43
CA ARG A 298 -13.11 -16.47 -11.03
C ARG A 298 -14.54 -16.83 -10.65
N GLY A 299 -14.96 -16.40 -9.45
CA GLY A 299 -16.30 -16.56 -8.91
C GLY A 299 -17.19 -15.33 -9.14
N PRO A 300 -18.45 -15.40 -8.70
CA PRO A 300 -19.30 -14.23 -8.60
C PRO A 300 -18.75 -13.27 -7.54
N ARG A 301 -19.14 -11.99 -7.64
CA ARG A 301 -18.77 -10.99 -6.64
C ARG A 301 -19.28 -11.42 -5.25
N PRO A 302 -18.40 -11.51 -4.23
CA PRO A 302 -18.80 -11.92 -2.89
C PRO A 302 -19.74 -10.91 -2.25
N THR A 303 -20.68 -11.41 -1.43
CA THR A 303 -21.47 -10.58 -0.54
C THR A 303 -20.69 -10.22 0.72
N LEU A 304 -21.15 -9.20 1.47
CA LEU A 304 -20.53 -8.81 2.75
C LEU A 304 -20.53 -9.96 3.76
N ASP A 305 -21.60 -10.76 3.80
CA ASP A 305 -21.68 -11.94 4.68
C ASP A 305 -20.65 -12.99 4.29
N GLN A 306 -20.46 -13.27 2.99
CA GLN A 306 -19.42 -14.20 2.52
C GLN A 306 -18.01 -13.71 2.87
N ILE A 307 -17.76 -12.40 2.79
CA ILE A 307 -16.47 -11.82 3.18
C ILE A 307 -16.24 -12.04 4.68
N THR A 308 -17.22 -11.73 5.53
CA THR A 308 -17.07 -11.87 6.99
C THR A 308 -16.99 -13.32 7.45
N ASP A 309 -17.75 -14.21 6.81
CA ASP A 309 -17.71 -15.66 7.12
C ASP A 309 -16.33 -16.27 6.81
N THR A 310 -15.67 -15.76 5.76
CA THR A 310 -14.38 -16.30 5.29
C THR A 310 -13.18 -15.63 5.95
N LEU A 311 -13.18 -14.28 6.03
CA LEU A 311 -12.00 -13.50 6.42
C LEU A 311 -12.11 -12.91 7.83
N GLY A 312 -13.25 -13.08 8.51
CA GLY A 312 -13.53 -12.50 9.81
C GLY A 312 -14.36 -11.23 9.75
N GLY A 313 -14.94 -10.85 10.89
CA GLY A 313 -15.86 -9.71 11.00
C GLY A 313 -15.21 -8.37 10.68
N PHE A 314 -16.04 -7.41 10.24
CA PHE A 314 -15.59 -6.02 10.05
C PHE A 314 -15.24 -5.37 11.40
N SER A 315 -14.24 -4.48 11.37
CA SER A 315 -13.82 -3.70 12.54
C SER A 315 -14.89 -2.68 13.00
N SER A 316 -15.78 -2.28 12.10
CA SER A 316 -16.88 -1.34 12.35
C SER A 316 -18.13 -1.72 11.54
N ALA A 317 -19.31 -1.45 12.12
CA ALA A 317 -20.56 -1.55 11.40
C ALA A 317 -20.70 -0.45 10.31
N ASN A 318 -20.04 0.69 10.47
CA ASN A 318 -20.01 1.76 9.49
C ASN A 318 -19.05 1.42 8.34
N ASP A 319 -19.47 1.64 7.12
CA ASP A 319 -18.71 1.40 5.88
C ASP A 319 -18.17 2.70 5.24
N GLY A 320 -18.32 3.82 5.93
CA GLY A 320 -17.89 5.14 5.44
C GLY A 320 -18.87 5.83 4.50
N THR A 321 -20.02 5.20 4.15
CA THR A 321 -20.98 5.74 3.17
C THR A 321 -22.15 6.50 3.82
N GLY A 322 -22.38 6.33 5.13
CA GLY A 322 -23.45 7.00 5.87
C GLY A 322 -23.09 8.43 6.29
N ASP A 323 -24.08 9.30 6.44
CA ASP A 323 -23.92 10.60 7.09
C ASP A 323 -23.60 10.40 8.58
N ASP A 324 -22.44 10.90 9.04
CA ASP A 324 -21.98 10.77 10.44
C ASP A 324 -22.86 11.50 11.47
N ALA A 325 -23.97 12.14 11.04
CA ALA A 325 -24.86 12.89 11.93
C ALA A 325 -25.58 12.02 12.99
N ASP A 326 -25.65 10.70 12.80
CA ASP A 326 -26.37 9.77 13.69
C ASP A 326 -25.48 8.72 14.37
N ALA A 327 -24.17 8.81 14.30
CA ALA A 327 -23.28 7.90 15.02
C ALA A 327 -23.36 8.16 16.53
N PRO A 328 -23.85 7.21 17.35
CA PRO A 328 -23.86 7.42 18.80
C PRO A 328 -22.42 7.55 19.30
N ALA A 329 -22.10 8.64 19.98
CA ALA A 329 -20.81 8.86 20.58
C ALA A 329 -20.35 7.63 21.39
N PRO A 330 -19.07 7.21 21.29
CA PRO A 330 -18.58 6.04 21.97
C PRO A 330 -18.86 6.18 23.48
N ARG A 331 -19.64 5.25 24.04
CA ARG A 331 -19.96 5.21 25.46
C ARG A 331 -18.64 5.09 26.23
N ARG A 332 -18.21 6.18 26.85
CA ARG A 332 -17.13 6.14 27.82
C ARG A 332 -17.50 5.12 28.90
N SER A 333 -16.82 3.98 28.94
CA SER A 333 -16.94 3.02 30.02
C SER A 333 -16.53 3.73 31.31
N SER A 334 -17.50 3.99 32.18
CA SER A 334 -17.24 4.50 33.52
C SER A 334 -16.48 3.41 34.27
N ARG A 335 -15.18 3.53 34.39
CA ARG A 335 -14.39 2.76 35.34
C ARG A 335 -14.93 3.10 36.74
N ARG A 336 -15.79 2.24 37.29
CA ARG A 336 -16.13 2.25 38.71
C ARG A 336 -14.83 2.06 39.46
N ARG A 337 -14.35 3.14 40.10
CA ARG A 337 -13.43 3.04 41.23
C ARG A 337 -14.17 2.25 42.32
N ARG A 338 -13.73 1.04 42.60
CA ARG A 338 -13.99 0.39 43.89
C ARG A 338 -12.88 0.88 44.81
N GLY A 339 -13.32 1.49 45.97
CA GLY A 339 -12.48 1.84 47.09
C GLY A 339 -11.95 0.63 47.87
#